data_5d1fa40f9b9f66900a8f3db035e8a638
#
_entry.id   5d1fa40f9b9f66900a8f3db035e8a638
#
_cell.length_a   1.000
_cell.length_b   1.000
_cell.length_c   1.000
_cell.angle_alpha   90.00
_cell.angle_beta   90.00
_cell.angle_gamma   90.00
#
_symmetry.space_group_name_H-M   'P 1'
#
loop_
_entity.id
_entity.type
_entity.pdbx_description
1 polymer ?
#
loop_
_entity_poly.entity_id
_entity_poly.type
_entity_poly.pdbx_seq_one_letter_code
_entity_poly.pdbx_strand_id
1 'polypeptide(L)'
;MNKTIGAVLSALVIIFCIVISLFCTVRIPAGYVGVIYNMNGGVAETTLSQGFHLVKPTQKVTTYTIGIEQSYLTSGSDGDSKGDESFEVPSNDGKGLTVDMTFTYRFDPDHVADTFTRFKGQSGKDVKEVFIKPNIMSWTKEVTAKYSVIDLLGDQRASLNSELTAYLKDKFEPYGMKLRM
;
A
#
# COMPACT_ATOMS: atom_id res chain seq x y z
N MET A 1 -45.57 -35.22 7.34
CA MET A 1 -44.41 -34.35 7.74
C MET A 1 -45.00 -33.16 8.43
N ASN A 2 -44.79 -32.96 9.73
CA ASN A 2 -45.48 -31.96 10.55
C ASN A 2 -45.18 -30.53 10.05
N LYS A 3 -46.18 -29.69 9.90
CA LYS A 3 -46.07 -28.28 9.44
C LYS A 3 -44.99 -27.51 10.25
N THR A 4 -44.82 -27.86 11.51
CA THR A 4 -43.79 -27.27 12.39
C THR A 4 -42.38 -27.67 11.98
N ILE A 5 -42.11 -28.92 11.59
CA ILE A 5 -40.81 -29.39 11.12
C ILE A 5 -40.42 -28.67 9.81
N GLY A 6 -41.41 -28.54 8.88
CA GLY A 6 -41.18 -27.78 7.63
C GLY A 6 -40.84 -26.31 7.87
N ALA A 7 -41.52 -25.65 8.82
CA ALA A 7 -41.24 -24.26 9.17
C ALA A 7 -39.84 -24.09 9.81
N VAL A 8 -39.45 -25.01 10.69
CA VAL A 8 -38.07 -24.96 11.27
C VAL A 8 -37.00 -25.19 10.22
N LEU A 9 -37.22 -26.14 9.30
CA LEU A 9 -36.28 -26.44 8.22
C LEU A 9 -36.10 -25.22 7.27
N SER A 10 -37.22 -24.58 6.90
CA SER A 10 -37.17 -23.38 6.08
C SER A 10 -36.45 -22.20 6.76
N ALA A 11 -36.69 -22.00 8.06
CA ALA A 11 -36.01 -20.98 8.84
C ALA A 11 -34.48 -21.21 8.90
N LEU A 12 -34.05 -22.47 9.09
CA LEU A 12 -32.64 -22.83 9.08
C LEU A 12 -31.97 -22.58 7.71
N VAL A 13 -32.66 -22.89 6.62
CA VAL A 13 -32.16 -22.62 5.25
C VAL A 13 -32.02 -21.14 5.01
N ILE A 14 -32.98 -20.32 5.43
CA ILE A 14 -32.93 -18.86 5.29
C ILE A 14 -31.75 -18.28 6.09
N ILE A 15 -31.58 -18.70 7.34
CA ILE A 15 -30.45 -18.27 8.17
C ILE A 15 -29.12 -18.65 7.53
N PHE A 16 -29.00 -19.88 7.00
CA PHE A 16 -27.81 -20.35 6.33
C PHE A 16 -27.49 -19.53 5.07
N CYS A 17 -28.50 -19.20 4.25
CA CYS A 17 -28.32 -18.34 3.08
C CYS A 17 -27.88 -16.91 3.46
N ILE A 18 -28.44 -16.35 4.55
CA ILE A 18 -28.03 -15.02 5.05
C ILE A 18 -26.58 -15.06 5.51
N VAL A 19 -26.20 -16.07 6.27
CA VAL A 19 -24.81 -16.22 6.77
C VAL A 19 -23.84 -16.35 5.60
N ILE A 20 -24.12 -17.19 4.61
CA ILE A 20 -23.27 -17.32 3.40
C ILE A 20 -23.18 -15.98 2.66
N SER A 21 -24.30 -15.28 2.48
CA SER A 21 -24.32 -13.98 1.79
C SER A 21 -23.42 -12.95 2.48
N LEU A 22 -23.40 -12.92 3.82
CA LEU A 22 -22.52 -12.03 4.58
C LEU A 22 -21.04 -12.37 4.41
N PHE A 23 -20.68 -13.65 4.34
CA PHE A 23 -19.31 -14.11 4.11
C PHE A 23 -18.84 -13.92 2.66
N CYS A 24 -19.76 -13.88 1.70
CA CYS A 24 -19.44 -13.69 0.28
C CYS A 24 -19.40 -12.22 -0.17
N THR A 25 -19.64 -11.26 0.74
CA THR A 25 -19.66 -9.84 0.39
C THR A 25 -18.39 -9.16 0.84
N VAL A 26 -17.71 -8.48 -0.10
CA VAL A 26 -16.53 -7.65 0.16
C VAL A 26 -16.83 -6.21 -0.24
N ARG A 27 -16.48 -5.27 0.63
CA ARG A 27 -16.60 -3.84 0.37
C ARG A 27 -15.21 -3.26 0.07
N ILE A 28 -15.08 -2.65 -1.11
CA ILE A 28 -13.89 -1.88 -1.50
C ILE A 28 -14.17 -0.40 -1.23
N PRO A 29 -13.40 0.25 -0.35
CA PRO A 29 -13.55 1.68 -0.08
C PRO A 29 -13.24 2.55 -1.30
N ALA A 30 -13.70 3.81 -1.27
CA ALA A 30 -13.32 4.79 -2.29
C ALA A 30 -11.80 5.03 -2.29
N GLY A 31 -11.19 5.13 -3.47
CA GLY A 31 -9.75 5.28 -3.62
C GLY A 31 -8.95 3.98 -3.50
N TYR A 32 -9.63 2.84 -3.40
CA TYR A 32 -9.00 1.51 -3.39
C TYR A 32 -9.48 0.66 -4.56
N VAL A 33 -8.66 -0.33 -4.89
CA VAL A 33 -8.95 -1.40 -5.85
C VAL A 33 -8.67 -2.73 -5.19
N GLY A 34 -9.49 -3.73 -5.50
CA GLY A 34 -9.33 -5.09 -4.98
C GLY A 34 -8.75 -6.05 -6.02
N VAL A 35 -7.69 -6.76 -5.67
CA VAL A 35 -7.14 -7.85 -6.46
C VAL A 35 -7.72 -9.17 -5.95
N ILE A 36 -8.28 -9.96 -6.86
CA ILE A 36 -8.87 -11.26 -6.54
C ILE A 36 -7.82 -12.35 -6.71
N TYR A 37 -7.58 -13.11 -5.67
CA TYR A 37 -6.82 -14.35 -5.72
C TYR A 37 -7.76 -15.54 -5.60
N ASN A 38 -7.81 -16.37 -6.63
CA ASN A 38 -8.59 -17.62 -6.64
C ASN A 38 -7.70 -18.76 -6.15
N MET A 39 -8.15 -19.52 -5.16
CA MET A 39 -7.39 -20.68 -4.66
C MET A 39 -7.16 -21.74 -5.74
N ASN A 40 -8.04 -21.84 -6.74
CA ASN A 40 -7.99 -22.84 -7.81
C ASN A 40 -7.49 -22.30 -9.15
N GLY A 41 -7.28 -20.97 -9.30
CA GLY A 41 -6.97 -20.36 -10.60
C GLY A 41 -5.96 -19.22 -10.54
N GLY A 42 -5.38 -18.92 -9.36
CA GLY A 42 -4.40 -17.85 -9.21
C GLY A 42 -5.00 -16.44 -9.22
N VAL A 43 -4.21 -15.47 -9.60
CA VAL A 43 -4.62 -14.05 -9.65
C VAL A 43 -5.56 -13.83 -10.83
N ALA A 44 -6.71 -13.18 -10.57
CA ALA A 44 -7.63 -12.80 -11.62
C ALA A 44 -7.07 -11.62 -12.43
N GLU A 45 -7.28 -11.61 -13.73
CA GLU A 45 -6.91 -10.51 -14.62
C GLU A 45 -7.73 -9.24 -14.33
N THR A 46 -8.98 -9.42 -13.86
CA THR A 46 -9.87 -8.31 -13.54
C THR A 46 -9.78 -7.93 -12.07
N THR A 47 -9.68 -6.64 -11.81
CA THR A 47 -9.71 -6.07 -10.47
C THR A 47 -11.12 -5.63 -10.08
N LEU A 48 -11.39 -5.56 -8.77
CA LEU A 48 -12.64 -5.04 -8.23
C LEU A 48 -12.52 -3.53 -8.00
N SER A 49 -13.42 -2.78 -8.61
CA SER A 49 -13.55 -1.33 -8.36
C SER A 49 -14.12 -1.06 -6.96
N GLN A 50 -14.18 0.22 -6.57
CA GLN A 50 -14.85 0.64 -5.35
C GLN A 50 -16.32 0.20 -5.32
N GLY A 51 -16.83 -0.19 -4.16
CA GLY A 51 -18.21 -0.61 -3.97
C GLY A 51 -18.35 -1.95 -3.26
N PHE A 52 -19.56 -2.51 -3.34
CA PHE A 52 -19.86 -3.84 -2.81
C PHE A 52 -19.75 -4.90 -3.92
N HIS A 53 -19.06 -5.97 -3.64
CA HIS A 53 -18.86 -7.07 -4.57
C HIS A 53 -19.19 -8.40 -3.91
N LEU A 54 -19.84 -9.28 -4.67
CA LEU A 54 -20.02 -10.66 -4.28
C LEU A 54 -18.83 -11.47 -4.75
N VAL A 55 -18.15 -12.13 -3.83
CA VAL A 55 -16.99 -12.98 -4.10
C VAL A 55 -17.27 -14.41 -3.65
N LYS A 56 -16.66 -15.38 -4.31
CA LYS A 56 -16.81 -16.79 -3.93
C LYS A 56 -16.03 -17.05 -2.63
N PRO A 57 -16.46 -18.01 -1.78
CA PRO A 57 -15.73 -18.38 -0.56
C PRO A 57 -14.26 -18.82 -0.81
N THR A 58 -13.95 -19.27 -2.04
CA THR A 58 -12.60 -19.66 -2.47
C THR A 58 -11.75 -18.50 -3.00
N GLN A 59 -12.29 -17.29 -2.99
CA GLN A 59 -11.61 -16.08 -3.45
C GLN A 59 -11.16 -15.24 -2.27
N LYS A 60 -9.93 -14.79 -2.32
CA LYS A 60 -9.38 -13.79 -1.38
C LYS A 60 -9.22 -12.47 -2.11
N VAL A 61 -9.70 -11.40 -1.51
CA VAL A 61 -9.55 -10.04 -2.05
C VAL A 61 -8.52 -9.29 -1.22
N THR A 62 -7.53 -8.72 -1.89
CA THR A 62 -6.51 -7.86 -1.27
C THR A 62 -6.61 -6.47 -1.86
N THR A 63 -6.62 -5.44 -1.03
CA THR A 63 -6.84 -4.06 -1.44
C THR A 63 -5.54 -3.27 -1.58
N TYR A 64 -5.50 -2.41 -2.61
CA TYR A 64 -4.42 -1.47 -2.88
C TYR A 64 -4.99 -0.07 -3.02
N THR A 65 -4.30 0.93 -2.49
CA THR A 65 -4.68 2.34 -2.66
C THR A 65 -4.33 2.82 -4.07
N ILE A 66 -5.32 3.32 -4.77
CA ILE A 66 -5.16 4.01 -6.07
C ILE A 66 -5.37 5.51 -5.93
N GLY A 67 -5.95 5.94 -4.81
CA GLY A 67 -5.97 7.32 -4.35
C GLY A 67 -4.60 7.74 -3.81
N ILE A 68 -4.41 9.05 -3.64
CA ILE A 68 -3.18 9.57 -3.04
C ILE A 68 -3.21 9.25 -1.54
N GLU A 69 -2.25 8.48 -1.08
CA GLU A 69 -2.03 8.19 0.34
C GLU A 69 -0.75 8.87 0.79
N GLN A 70 -0.82 9.62 1.88
CA GLN A 70 0.32 10.28 2.50
C GLN A 70 0.90 9.39 3.60
N SER A 71 2.21 9.37 3.69
CA SER A 71 2.95 8.62 4.70
C SER A 71 4.12 9.45 5.21
N TYR A 72 4.54 9.17 6.43
CA TYR A 72 5.48 9.97 7.18
C TYR A 72 6.64 9.09 7.65
N LEU A 73 7.84 9.64 7.55
CA LEU A 73 9.08 9.15 8.16
C LEU A 73 9.62 10.29 9.02
N THR A 74 8.99 10.51 10.18
CA THR A 74 9.24 11.66 11.05
C THR A 74 9.49 11.23 12.48
N SER A 75 10.19 12.09 13.23
CA SER A 75 10.36 11.93 14.68
C SER A 75 9.05 12.29 15.39
N GLY A 76 8.64 11.49 16.36
CA GLY A 76 7.56 11.82 17.28
C GLY A 76 6.18 11.30 16.88
N SER A 77 5.12 11.94 17.42
CA SER A 77 3.74 11.47 17.33
C SER A 77 3.03 11.75 16.01
N ASP A 78 3.66 12.49 15.12
CA ASP A 78 3.07 12.95 13.85
C ASP A 78 3.31 11.96 12.69
N GLY A 79 3.96 10.83 12.98
CA GLY A 79 4.25 9.77 12.02
C GLY A 79 3.11 8.76 11.83
N ASP A 80 3.31 7.82 10.91
CA ASP A 80 2.40 6.69 10.67
C ASP A 80 2.40 5.70 11.84
N SER A 81 3.48 5.66 12.60
CA SER A 81 3.64 4.86 13.81
C SER A 81 3.73 5.73 15.06
N LYS A 82 3.59 5.12 16.24
CA LYS A 82 3.78 5.80 17.53
C LYS A 82 5.25 5.99 17.92
N GLY A 83 6.19 5.59 17.06
CA GLY A 83 7.63 5.63 17.28
C GLY A 83 8.31 6.68 16.42
N ASP A 84 9.59 6.88 16.68
CA ASP A 84 10.47 7.69 15.84
C ASP A 84 10.76 6.93 14.54
N GLU A 85 10.33 7.47 13.41
CA GLU A 85 10.59 6.95 12.07
C GLU A 85 11.55 7.89 11.28
N SER A 86 12.11 8.91 11.94
CA SER A 86 13.19 9.70 11.36
C SER A 86 14.41 8.81 11.08
N PHE A 87 15.23 9.17 10.13
CA PHE A 87 16.38 8.36 9.74
C PHE A 87 17.61 9.20 9.44
N GLU A 88 18.76 8.61 9.69
CA GLU A 88 20.03 9.25 9.44
C GLU A 88 20.47 9.04 7.99
N VAL A 89 20.89 10.13 7.33
CA VAL A 89 21.46 10.14 5.98
C VAL A 89 22.91 10.64 6.02
N PRO A 90 23.80 10.03 5.22
CA PRO A 90 25.16 10.52 5.08
C PRO A 90 25.23 11.71 4.13
N SER A 91 26.20 12.58 4.38
CA SER A 91 26.65 13.61 3.44
C SER A 91 28.00 13.19 2.82
N ASN A 92 28.42 13.88 1.73
CA ASN A 92 29.68 13.58 1.07
C ASN A 92 30.93 13.94 1.90
N ASP A 93 30.78 14.83 2.89
CA ASP A 93 31.81 15.21 3.86
C ASP A 93 31.85 14.31 5.10
N GLY A 94 31.18 13.16 5.05
CA GLY A 94 31.24 12.12 6.07
C GLY A 94 30.48 12.43 7.36
N LYS A 95 29.53 13.34 7.29
CA LYS A 95 28.64 13.69 8.40
C LYS A 95 27.29 13.03 8.26
N GLY A 96 26.69 12.60 9.39
CA GLY A 96 25.33 12.12 9.46
C GLY A 96 24.36 13.27 9.77
N LEU A 97 23.20 13.24 9.13
CA LEU A 97 22.09 14.19 9.37
C LEU A 97 20.80 13.41 9.59
N THR A 98 20.08 13.75 10.64
CA THR A 98 18.73 13.21 10.83
C THR A 98 17.73 13.93 9.92
N VAL A 99 16.93 13.19 9.22
CA VAL A 99 15.95 13.70 8.23
C VAL A 99 14.56 13.23 8.59
N ASP A 100 13.64 14.17 8.58
CA ASP A 100 12.20 13.93 8.56
C ASP A 100 11.70 14.06 7.13
N MET A 101 10.92 13.07 6.68
CA MET A 101 10.41 13.01 5.31
C MET A 101 8.92 12.70 5.28
N THR A 102 8.21 13.43 4.44
CA THR A 102 6.83 13.14 4.09
C THR A 102 6.75 12.82 2.60
N PHE A 103 6.05 11.75 2.27
CA PHE A 103 5.85 11.35 0.89
C PHE A 103 4.42 10.93 0.62
N THR A 104 4.00 11.05 -0.62
CA THR A 104 2.72 10.54 -1.10
C THR A 104 2.96 9.43 -2.11
N TYR A 105 2.13 8.40 -2.05
CA TYR A 105 2.22 7.28 -2.97
C TYR A 105 0.83 6.81 -3.38
N ARG A 106 0.78 6.09 -4.48
CA ARG A 106 -0.37 5.32 -4.94
C ARG A 106 0.08 4.16 -5.79
N PHE A 107 -0.71 3.11 -5.84
CA PHE A 107 -0.50 2.03 -6.80
C PHE A 107 -1.15 2.40 -8.15
N ASP A 108 -0.55 1.93 -9.23
CA ASP A 108 -1.13 2.08 -10.56
C ASP A 108 -2.24 1.05 -10.76
N PRO A 109 -3.49 1.47 -11.01
CA PRO A 109 -4.62 0.56 -11.17
C PRO A 109 -4.38 -0.53 -12.21
N ASP A 110 -3.67 -0.19 -13.27
CA ASP A 110 -3.41 -1.11 -14.40
C ASP A 110 -2.36 -2.18 -14.07
N HIS A 111 -1.55 -1.96 -13.02
CA HIS A 111 -0.44 -2.83 -12.63
C HIS A 111 -0.62 -3.50 -11.26
N VAL A 112 -1.75 -3.29 -10.56
CA VAL A 112 -1.94 -3.85 -9.20
C VAL A 112 -1.94 -5.37 -9.14
N ALA A 113 -2.37 -6.07 -10.19
CA ALA A 113 -2.32 -7.53 -10.26
C ALA A 113 -0.87 -8.05 -10.31
N ASP A 114 -0.01 -7.37 -11.08
CA ASP A 114 1.42 -7.67 -11.12
C ASP A 114 2.09 -7.33 -9.79
N THR A 115 1.74 -6.19 -9.20
CA THR A 115 2.20 -5.79 -7.86
C THR A 115 1.83 -6.84 -6.83
N PHE A 116 0.58 -7.30 -6.80
CA PHE A 116 0.12 -8.38 -5.92
C PHE A 116 0.99 -9.64 -6.06
N THR A 117 1.29 -10.04 -7.29
CA THR A 117 2.11 -11.22 -7.58
C THR A 117 3.55 -11.02 -7.11
N ARG A 118 4.16 -9.87 -7.41
CA ARG A 118 5.53 -9.53 -7.00
C ARG A 118 5.70 -9.51 -5.49
N PHE A 119 4.72 -9.00 -4.76
CA PHE A 119 4.73 -8.91 -3.29
C PHE A 119 4.02 -10.09 -2.61
N LYS A 120 3.88 -11.23 -3.30
CA LYS A 120 3.38 -12.50 -2.74
C LYS A 120 2.02 -12.36 -2.04
N GLY A 121 1.14 -11.54 -2.57
CA GLY A 121 -0.20 -11.34 -2.05
C GLY A 121 -0.30 -10.44 -0.80
N GLN A 122 0.75 -9.70 -0.47
CA GLN A 122 0.72 -8.70 0.60
C GLN A 122 -0.25 -7.57 0.25
N SER A 123 -0.89 -6.99 1.26
CA SER A 123 -1.75 -5.82 1.07
C SER A 123 -0.93 -4.57 0.74
N GLY A 124 -1.57 -3.55 0.14
CA GLY A 124 -0.90 -2.28 -0.12
C GLY A 124 -0.30 -1.64 1.13
N LYS A 125 -0.94 -1.82 2.30
CA LYS A 125 -0.42 -1.36 3.59
C LYS A 125 0.85 -2.11 4.00
N ASP A 126 0.87 -3.44 3.85
CA ASP A 126 2.05 -4.23 4.18
C ASP A 126 3.21 -3.91 3.23
N VAL A 127 2.92 -3.75 1.93
CA VAL A 127 3.93 -3.33 0.94
C VAL A 127 4.51 -1.95 1.29
N LYS A 128 3.70 -1.02 1.80
CA LYS A 128 4.20 0.27 2.31
C LYS A 128 5.26 0.08 3.39
N GLU A 129 4.96 -0.73 4.40
CA GLU A 129 5.84 -0.91 5.56
C GLU A 129 7.10 -1.73 5.23
N VAL A 130 6.97 -2.80 4.44
CA VAL A 130 8.10 -3.73 4.21
C VAL A 130 8.94 -3.38 2.99
N PHE A 131 8.42 -2.56 2.07
CA PHE A 131 9.12 -2.24 0.83
C PHE A 131 9.26 -0.74 0.60
N ILE A 132 8.16 0.04 0.62
CA ILE A 132 8.21 1.47 0.26
C ILE A 132 9.07 2.24 1.25
N LYS A 133 8.75 2.22 2.55
CA LYS A 133 9.48 2.96 3.57
C LYS A 133 10.97 2.60 3.63
N PRO A 134 11.40 1.32 3.73
CA PRO A 134 12.82 0.97 3.78
C PRO A 134 13.59 1.36 2.53
N ASN A 135 12.97 1.24 1.34
CA ASN A 135 13.64 1.65 0.11
C ASN A 135 13.75 3.16 -0.03
N ILE A 136 12.75 3.94 0.40
CA ILE A 136 12.86 5.40 0.46
C ILE A 136 14.05 5.80 1.33
N MET A 137 14.18 5.23 2.54
CA MET A 137 15.30 5.50 3.43
C MET A 137 16.65 5.17 2.77
N SER A 138 16.75 3.99 2.15
CA SER A 138 17.98 3.53 1.49
C SER A 138 18.36 4.41 0.30
N TRP A 139 17.41 4.67 -0.59
CA TRP A 139 17.67 5.46 -1.80
C TRP A 139 17.86 6.94 -1.52
N THR A 140 17.25 7.46 -0.46
CA THR A 140 17.54 8.82 0.01
C THR A 140 19.01 8.94 0.43
N LYS A 141 19.56 7.95 1.13
CA LYS A 141 20.98 7.92 1.51
C LYS A 141 21.92 7.94 0.30
N GLU A 142 21.55 7.26 -0.79
CA GLU A 142 22.33 7.26 -2.03
C GLU A 142 22.38 8.64 -2.69
N VAL A 143 21.28 9.39 -2.64
CA VAL A 143 21.23 10.74 -3.21
C VAL A 143 21.93 11.74 -2.31
N THR A 144 21.66 11.73 -1.00
CA THR A 144 22.25 12.69 -0.05
C THR A 144 23.78 12.56 0.09
N ALA A 145 24.31 11.34 -0.09
CA ALA A 145 25.76 11.11 -0.09
C ALA A 145 26.53 11.87 -1.18
N LYS A 146 25.85 12.46 -2.15
CA LYS A 146 26.46 13.30 -3.20
C LYS A 146 26.61 14.77 -2.78
N TYR A 147 25.94 15.18 -1.72
CA TYR A 147 25.82 16.58 -1.27
C TYR A 147 26.57 16.80 0.03
N SER A 148 27.16 18.00 0.18
CA SER A 148 27.73 18.42 1.47
C SER A 148 26.63 18.78 2.48
N VAL A 149 26.98 18.84 3.77
CA VAL A 149 26.04 19.30 4.81
C VAL A 149 25.52 20.72 4.49
N ILE A 150 26.38 21.59 3.99
CA ILE A 150 26.01 22.96 3.63
C ILE A 150 24.99 22.97 2.50
N ASP A 151 25.16 22.11 1.49
CA ASP A 151 24.21 21.99 0.38
C ASP A 151 22.86 21.43 0.85
N LEU A 152 22.87 20.43 1.75
CA LEU A 152 21.67 19.81 2.31
C LEU A 152 20.84 20.76 3.17
N LEU A 153 21.49 21.68 3.89
CA LEU A 153 20.84 22.65 4.78
C LEU A 153 20.60 24.01 4.13
N GLY A 154 21.30 24.31 3.03
CA GLY A 154 21.33 25.61 2.38
C GLY A 154 20.48 25.72 1.12
N ASP A 155 20.97 26.54 0.19
CA ASP A 155 20.26 26.96 -1.03
C ASP A 155 19.99 25.82 -2.03
N GLN A 156 20.72 24.70 -1.93
CA GLN A 156 20.54 23.57 -2.83
C GLN A 156 19.45 22.57 -2.40
N ARG A 157 18.79 22.83 -1.27
CA ARG A 157 17.71 21.97 -0.75
C ARG A 157 16.57 21.76 -1.78
N ALA A 158 16.21 22.80 -2.54
CA ALA A 158 15.17 22.68 -3.57
C ALA A 158 15.61 21.78 -4.72
N SER A 159 16.87 21.89 -5.16
CA SER A 159 17.48 21.02 -6.17
C SER A 159 17.54 19.58 -5.70
N LEU A 160 17.97 19.35 -4.46
CA LEU A 160 18.00 18.04 -3.83
C LEU A 160 16.61 17.39 -3.82
N ASN A 161 15.59 18.11 -3.36
CA ASN A 161 14.22 17.59 -3.33
C ASN A 161 13.72 17.21 -4.73
N SER A 162 14.05 17.99 -5.75
CA SER A 162 13.69 17.71 -7.14
C SER A 162 14.41 16.46 -7.67
N GLU A 163 15.73 16.36 -7.42
CA GLU A 163 16.52 15.18 -7.81
C GLU A 163 16.03 13.92 -7.08
N LEU A 164 15.81 14.02 -5.76
CA LEU A 164 15.33 12.90 -4.95
C LEU A 164 13.93 12.44 -5.40
N THR A 165 13.02 13.38 -5.68
CA THR A 165 11.69 13.05 -6.19
C THR A 165 11.78 12.33 -7.53
N ALA A 166 12.61 12.82 -8.46
CA ALA A 166 12.79 12.18 -9.76
C ALA A 166 13.41 10.79 -9.62
N TYR A 167 14.43 10.65 -8.78
CA TYR A 167 15.11 9.40 -8.52
C TYR A 167 14.18 8.34 -7.92
N LEU A 168 13.43 8.70 -6.88
CA LEU A 168 12.49 7.78 -6.25
C LEU A 168 11.36 7.40 -7.20
N LYS A 169 10.85 8.33 -8.00
CA LYS A 169 9.83 8.03 -9.01
C LYS A 169 10.31 6.97 -9.99
N ASP A 170 11.52 7.14 -10.55
CA ASP A 170 12.12 6.18 -11.49
C ASP A 170 12.31 4.80 -10.87
N LYS A 171 12.74 4.75 -9.60
CA LYS A 171 12.95 3.51 -8.86
C LYS A 171 11.66 2.75 -8.54
N PHE A 172 10.55 3.45 -8.27
CA PHE A 172 9.27 2.82 -7.91
C PHE A 172 8.38 2.50 -9.10
N GLU A 173 8.54 3.17 -10.24
CA GLU A 173 7.73 2.96 -11.45
C GLU A 173 7.71 1.49 -11.92
N PRO A 174 8.85 0.75 -11.96
CA PRO A 174 8.87 -0.66 -12.37
C PRO A 174 8.05 -1.59 -11.45
N TYR A 175 7.72 -1.15 -10.25
CA TYR A 175 6.91 -1.90 -9.28
C TYR A 175 5.42 -1.53 -9.32
N GLY A 176 5.00 -0.71 -10.29
CA GLY A 176 3.61 -0.27 -10.43
C GLY A 176 3.20 0.76 -9.35
N MET A 177 4.16 1.56 -8.88
CA MET A 177 3.94 2.57 -7.85
C MET A 177 4.27 3.96 -8.37
N LYS A 178 3.41 4.93 -8.05
CA LYS A 178 3.65 6.35 -8.35
C LYS A 178 3.88 7.08 -7.01
N LEU A 179 5.04 7.71 -6.89
CA LEU A 179 5.48 8.38 -5.67
C LEU A 179 5.77 9.86 -5.93
N ARG A 180 5.50 10.71 -4.93
CA ARG A 180 5.80 12.14 -4.92
C ARG A 180 6.14 12.58 -3.50
N MET A 181 7.14 13.45 -3.38
CA MET A 181 7.50 14.17 -2.16
C MET A 181 7.04 15.61 -2.23
#